data_f7bb2a043fa848f2c1cee4fd519bb192
#
_entry.id   f7bb2a043fa848f2c1cee4fd519bb192
#
_cell.length_a   1.000
_cell.length_b   1.000
_cell.length_c   1.000
_cell.angle_alpha   90.00
_cell.angle_beta   90.00
_cell.angle_gamma   90.00
#
_symmetry.space_group_name_H-M   'P 1'
#
loop_
_entity.id
_entity.type
_entity.pdbx_description
1 polymer ?
#
loop_
_entity_poly.entity_id
_entity_poly.type
_entity_poly.pdbx_seq_one_letter_code
_entity_poly.pdbx_strand_id
1 'polypeptide(L)'
;MTKTTIYTGAVPVAGGQIRLHQRGQRGPALVLVHYWGGSAATWEAVVDRLPDDRATVCFDQRGWGASRSLSGPYHLDRLADDLLDVVRGAGLKRYVLVGHSMGGKVAQLAAARRPQGLVGLVLLAPAPPQPPAHVTAEYREFLSHAYDSPQAVEQALDQVLTAVPLNGSDRAAAVRDSLAAEDPARREWPLHGIAADITAAARRVEVPVLALAGEHDRVEPVGVLRDHLLPHLPHAVLDVLPGCGHLLPLEAPAEVATRLESFLADLDT
;
A
#
# COMPACT_ATOMS: atom_id res chain seq x y z
N MET A 1 -23.55 -11.69 15.57
CA MET A 1 -22.98 -10.88 14.47
C MET A 1 -22.62 -11.84 13.34
N THR A 2 -23.33 -11.79 12.24
CA THR A 2 -23.04 -12.60 11.04
C THR A 2 -21.80 -12.01 10.38
N LYS A 3 -20.66 -12.73 10.41
CA LYS A 3 -19.46 -12.33 9.65
C LYS A 3 -19.86 -12.17 8.17
N THR A 4 -19.63 -11.01 7.61
CA THR A 4 -19.89 -10.75 6.19
C THR A 4 -19.02 -11.69 5.35
N THR A 5 -19.64 -12.36 4.38
CA THR A 5 -19.00 -13.36 3.53
C THR A 5 -17.88 -12.68 2.71
N ILE A 6 -16.66 -13.16 2.83
CA ILE A 6 -15.56 -12.78 1.95
C ILE A 6 -15.77 -13.52 0.62
N TYR A 7 -15.96 -12.78 -0.45
CA TYR A 7 -15.99 -13.35 -1.79
C TYR A 7 -14.58 -13.38 -2.37
N THR A 8 -14.12 -14.57 -2.78
CA THR A 8 -12.82 -14.72 -3.44
C THR A 8 -13.05 -14.88 -4.93
N GLY A 9 -12.59 -13.91 -5.71
CA GLY A 9 -12.60 -13.92 -7.17
C GLY A 9 -11.21 -13.96 -7.76
N ALA A 10 -11.11 -14.03 -9.07
CA ALA A 10 -9.86 -13.87 -9.80
C ALA A 10 -10.06 -12.95 -10.99
N VAL A 11 -9.08 -12.08 -11.24
CA VAL A 11 -9.11 -11.10 -12.32
C VAL A 11 -7.96 -11.39 -13.28
N PRO A 12 -8.21 -11.45 -14.60
CA PRO A 12 -7.16 -11.61 -15.59
C PRO A 12 -6.27 -10.35 -15.61
N VAL A 13 -4.96 -10.59 -15.61
CA VAL A 13 -3.91 -9.59 -15.79
C VAL A 13 -2.92 -10.10 -16.83
N ALA A 14 -2.01 -9.26 -17.28
CA ALA A 14 -0.97 -9.71 -18.21
C ALA A 14 -0.17 -10.90 -17.61
N GLY A 15 -0.15 -12.02 -18.31
CA GLY A 15 0.58 -13.23 -17.92
C GLY A 15 -0.10 -14.14 -16.90
N GLY A 16 -1.39 -13.89 -16.57
CA GLY A 16 -2.14 -14.77 -15.67
C GLY A 16 -3.34 -14.12 -14.99
N GLN A 17 -3.50 -14.34 -13.70
CA GLN A 17 -4.61 -13.78 -12.94
C GLN A 17 -4.19 -13.41 -11.52
N ILE A 18 -4.83 -12.37 -10.97
CA ILE A 18 -4.71 -11.95 -9.57
C ILE A 18 -5.95 -12.39 -8.82
N ARG A 19 -5.75 -13.01 -7.65
CA ARG A 19 -6.83 -13.39 -6.74
C ARG A 19 -7.25 -12.18 -5.91
N LEU A 20 -8.58 -11.98 -5.79
CA LEU A 20 -9.17 -10.90 -4.99
C LEU A 20 -9.84 -11.45 -3.75
N HIS A 21 -9.77 -10.67 -2.68
CA HIS A 21 -10.59 -10.81 -1.47
C HIS A 21 -11.51 -9.60 -1.39
N GLN A 22 -12.82 -9.81 -1.60
CA GLN A 22 -13.82 -8.76 -1.61
C GLN A 22 -14.77 -8.93 -0.43
N ARG A 23 -15.14 -7.81 0.21
CA ARG A 23 -16.11 -7.77 1.31
C ARG A 23 -16.99 -6.54 1.16
N GLY A 24 -18.27 -6.67 1.55
CA GLY A 24 -19.21 -5.56 1.60
C GLY A 24 -19.59 -5.00 0.23
N GLN A 25 -20.51 -4.03 0.23
CA GLN A 25 -21.01 -3.38 -0.99
C GLN A 25 -21.33 -1.89 -0.77
N ARG A 26 -21.19 -1.36 0.46
CA ARG A 26 -21.57 0.00 0.83
C ARG A 26 -20.52 1.02 0.42
N GLY A 27 -20.96 2.07 -0.25
CA GLY A 27 -20.18 3.26 -0.62
C GLY A 27 -19.13 3.01 -1.70
N PRO A 28 -18.20 3.94 -1.90
CA PRO A 28 -17.03 3.70 -2.70
C PRO A 28 -16.20 2.55 -2.12
N ALA A 29 -15.74 1.64 -2.97
CA ALA A 29 -14.91 0.51 -2.52
C ALA A 29 -13.51 0.99 -2.15
N LEU A 30 -12.96 0.50 -1.05
CA LEU A 30 -11.55 0.68 -0.69
C LEU A 30 -10.72 -0.41 -1.37
N VAL A 31 -9.81 -0.03 -2.27
CA VAL A 31 -8.88 -0.94 -2.95
C VAL A 31 -7.53 -0.85 -2.26
N LEU A 32 -7.17 -1.89 -1.53
CA LEU A 32 -6.08 -1.90 -0.55
C LEU A 32 -4.82 -2.54 -1.14
N VAL A 33 -3.74 -1.74 -1.28
CA VAL A 33 -2.48 -2.11 -1.92
C VAL A 33 -1.37 -2.17 -0.88
N HIS A 34 -0.80 -3.36 -0.66
CA HIS A 34 0.16 -3.62 0.41
C HIS A 34 1.56 -3.04 0.15
N TYR A 35 2.36 -2.94 1.23
CA TYR A 35 3.77 -2.52 1.19
C TYR A 35 4.70 -3.61 0.62
N TRP A 36 5.99 -3.30 0.45
CA TRP A 36 7.01 -4.17 -0.15
C TRP A 36 7.15 -5.55 0.52
N GLY A 37 7.10 -5.62 1.84
CA GLY A 37 7.18 -6.90 2.59
C GLY A 37 5.83 -7.50 2.95
N GLY A 38 4.73 -6.97 2.39
CA GLY A 38 3.37 -7.36 2.78
C GLY A 38 2.66 -8.29 1.80
N SER A 39 1.41 -8.52 2.12
CA SER A 39 0.44 -9.26 1.32
C SER A 39 -0.95 -8.67 1.54
N ALA A 40 -1.98 -9.25 0.93
CA ALA A 40 -3.38 -8.89 1.23
C ALA A 40 -3.70 -9.01 2.73
N ALA A 41 -3.05 -9.93 3.44
CA ALA A 41 -3.23 -10.14 4.88
C ALA A 41 -2.79 -8.93 5.74
N THR A 42 -1.90 -8.06 5.25
CA THR A 42 -1.54 -6.80 5.92
C THR A 42 -2.75 -5.96 6.30
N TRP A 43 -3.86 -6.09 5.56
CA TRP A 43 -5.04 -5.29 5.72
C TRP A 43 -6.14 -5.92 6.59
N GLU A 44 -5.99 -7.20 7.00
CA GLU A 44 -7.03 -7.94 7.72
C GLU A 44 -7.49 -7.21 8.98
N ALA A 45 -6.54 -6.75 9.81
CA ALA A 45 -6.86 -6.05 11.04
C ALA A 45 -7.57 -4.70 10.82
N VAL A 46 -7.29 -4.00 9.73
CA VAL A 46 -7.98 -2.77 9.33
C VAL A 46 -9.39 -3.11 8.85
N VAL A 47 -9.50 -4.07 7.91
CA VAL A 47 -10.80 -4.49 7.33
C VAL A 47 -11.76 -4.99 8.41
N ASP A 48 -11.28 -5.70 9.42
CA ASP A 48 -12.10 -6.19 10.55
C ASP A 48 -12.63 -5.05 11.45
N ARG A 49 -12.06 -3.85 11.34
CA ARG A 49 -12.49 -2.65 12.09
C ARG A 49 -13.37 -1.71 11.28
N LEU A 50 -13.45 -1.91 9.98
CA LEU A 50 -14.42 -1.22 9.13
C LEU A 50 -15.82 -1.79 9.34
N PRO A 51 -16.89 -1.02 9.06
CA PRO A 51 -18.25 -1.53 9.06
C PRO A 51 -18.38 -2.80 8.21
N ASP A 52 -19.17 -3.77 8.65
CA ASP A 52 -19.31 -5.08 8.01
C ASP A 52 -19.72 -5.00 6.54
N ASP A 53 -20.50 -4.02 6.16
CA ASP A 53 -21.01 -3.78 4.82
C ASP A 53 -20.10 -2.92 3.94
N ARG A 54 -18.99 -2.36 4.50
CA ARG A 54 -18.03 -1.52 3.75
C ARG A 54 -17.39 -2.32 2.60
N ALA A 55 -17.55 -1.77 1.38
CA ALA A 55 -16.93 -2.38 0.21
C ALA A 55 -15.40 -2.28 0.30
N THR A 56 -14.72 -3.43 0.28
CA THR A 56 -13.25 -3.53 0.26
C THR A 56 -12.79 -4.54 -0.77
N VAL A 57 -11.63 -4.30 -1.35
CA VAL A 57 -10.91 -5.21 -2.25
C VAL A 57 -9.47 -5.26 -1.82
N CYS A 58 -8.99 -6.44 -1.39
CA CYS A 58 -7.59 -6.72 -1.08
C CYS A 58 -7.05 -7.72 -2.10
N PHE A 59 -5.78 -7.62 -2.43
CA PHE A 59 -5.11 -8.55 -3.33
C PHE A 59 -3.61 -8.55 -3.10
N ASP A 60 -2.96 -9.63 -3.53
CA ASP A 60 -1.50 -9.70 -3.56
C ASP A 60 -0.98 -9.14 -4.87
N GLN A 61 -0.06 -8.18 -4.80
CA GLN A 61 0.60 -7.63 -6.00
C GLN A 61 1.42 -8.73 -6.70
N ARG A 62 1.65 -8.57 -8.00
CA ARG A 62 2.50 -9.45 -8.82
C ARG A 62 3.85 -9.70 -8.17
N GLY A 63 4.22 -10.97 -7.97
CA GLY A 63 5.46 -11.39 -7.30
C GLY A 63 5.31 -11.60 -5.78
N TRP A 64 4.13 -11.31 -5.19
CA TRP A 64 3.85 -11.49 -3.75
C TRP A 64 2.69 -12.45 -3.50
N GLY A 65 2.66 -13.05 -2.32
CA GLY A 65 1.57 -13.85 -1.80
C GLY A 65 1.01 -14.87 -2.82
N ALA A 66 -0.30 -14.86 -3.03
CA ALA A 66 -0.97 -15.73 -4.00
C ALA A 66 -0.66 -15.38 -5.46
N SER A 67 -0.11 -14.18 -5.73
CA SER A 67 0.32 -13.70 -7.05
C SER A 67 1.82 -13.90 -7.30
N ARG A 68 2.51 -14.67 -6.43
CA ARG A 68 3.95 -14.92 -6.51
C ARG A 68 4.38 -15.54 -7.85
N SER A 69 3.57 -16.43 -8.41
CA SER A 69 3.87 -17.13 -9.67
C SER A 69 3.71 -16.27 -10.92
N LEU A 70 3.17 -15.05 -10.82
CA LEU A 70 3.08 -14.13 -11.94
C LEU A 70 4.48 -13.63 -12.30
N SER A 71 4.92 -13.91 -13.53
CA SER A 71 6.20 -13.46 -14.02
C SER A 71 6.26 -11.95 -14.20
N GLY A 72 7.48 -11.39 -14.15
CA GLY A 72 7.72 -9.96 -14.40
C GLY A 72 7.22 -9.45 -15.76
N PRO A 73 7.42 -8.17 -16.03
CA PRO A 73 8.22 -7.25 -15.21
C PRO A 73 7.53 -6.85 -13.90
N TYR A 74 8.32 -6.43 -12.89
CA TYR A 74 7.84 -6.05 -11.56
C TYR A 74 7.99 -4.56 -11.27
N HIS A 75 8.32 -3.74 -12.29
CA HIS A 75 8.45 -2.30 -12.14
C HIS A 75 7.10 -1.62 -11.82
N LEU A 76 7.17 -0.44 -11.24
CA LEU A 76 6.01 0.31 -10.73
C LEU A 76 4.87 0.46 -11.75
N ASP A 77 5.19 0.74 -13.03
CA ASP A 77 4.16 0.90 -14.06
C ASP A 77 3.38 -0.41 -14.30
N ARG A 78 4.07 -1.58 -14.26
CA ARG A 78 3.39 -2.87 -14.38
C ARG A 78 2.48 -3.14 -13.17
N LEU A 79 2.94 -2.84 -11.96
CA LEU A 79 2.11 -2.98 -10.75
C LEU A 79 0.90 -2.03 -10.79
N ALA A 80 1.07 -0.81 -11.31
CA ALA A 80 -0.03 0.13 -11.51
C ALA A 80 -1.03 -0.33 -12.59
N ASP A 81 -0.55 -0.97 -13.68
CA ASP A 81 -1.43 -1.60 -14.67
C ASP A 81 -2.25 -2.74 -14.05
N ASP A 82 -1.59 -3.62 -13.28
CA ASP A 82 -2.26 -4.73 -12.60
C ASP A 82 -3.31 -4.22 -11.60
N LEU A 83 -3.01 -3.14 -10.86
CA LEU A 83 -3.98 -2.49 -9.96
C LEU A 83 -5.21 -2.00 -10.74
N LEU A 84 -5.04 -1.39 -11.91
CA LEU A 84 -6.15 -0.95 -12.73
C LEU A 84 -6.92 -2.12 -13.37
N ASP A 85 -6.25 -3.22 -13.69
CA ASP A 85 -6.90 -4.47 -14.13
C ASP A 85 -7.76 -5.04 -12.99
N VAL A 86 -7.25 -5.03 -11.75
CA VAL A 86 -8.01 -5.42 -10.55
C VAL A 86 -9.27 -4.57 -10.39
N VAL A 87 -9.16 -3.25 -10.48
CA VAL A 87 -10.31 -2.32 -10.39
C VAL A 87 -11.36 -2.64 -11.47
N ARG A 88 -10.92 -2.82 -12.71
CA ARG A 88 -11.82 -3.15 -13.84
C ARG A 88 -12.47 -4.52 -13.66
N GLY A 89 -11.69 -5.53 -13.34
CA GLY A 89 -12.15 -6.90 -13.18
C GLY A 89 -13.09 -7.10 -11.98
N ALA A 90 -12.90 -6.31 -10.92
CA ALA A 90 -13.81 -6.26 -9.79
C ALA A 90 -15.13 -5.49 -10.07
N GLY A 91 -15.25 -4.86 -11.25
CA GLY A 91 -16.46 -4.14 -11.67
C GLY A 91 -16.76 -2.88 -10.85
N LEU A 92 -15.74 -2.27 -10.24
CA LEU A 92 -15.89 -1.13 -9.33
C LEU A 92 -16.32 0.13 -10.10
N LYS A 93 -17.42 0.74 -9.66
CA LYS A 93 -17.97 1.97 -10.26
C LYS A 93 -17.50 3.23 -9.58
N ARG A 94 -17.35 3.20 -8.25
CA ARG A 94 -16.78 4.25 -7.42
C ARG A 94 -15.82 3.59 -6.44
N TYR A 95 -14.61 4.09 -6.32
CA TYR A 95 -13.60 3.51 -5.43
C TYR A 95 -12.55 4.53 -5.01
N VAL A 96 -11.90 4.24 -3.90
CA VAL A 96 -10.72 4.91 -3.36
C VAL A 96 -9.55 3.94 -3.44
N LEU A 97 -8.42 4.38 -4.00
CA LEU A 97 -7.18 3.63 -3.90
C LEU A 97 -6.53 3.91 -2.55
N VAL A 98 -6.15 2.86 -1.85
CA VAL A 98 -5.48 2.94 -0.55
C VAL A 98 -4.16 2.22 -0.66
N GLY A 99 -3.05 2.95 -0.66
CA GLY A 99 -1.72 2.36 -0.85
C GLY A 99 -0.81 2.57 0.35
N HIS A 100 -0.12 1.52 0.77
CA HIS A 100 0.85 1.57 1.86
C HIS A 100 2.28 1.48 1.34
N SER A 101 3.16 2.43 1.70
CA SER A 101 4.59 2.44 1.35
C SER A 101 4.83 2.31 -0.16
N MET A 102 5.49 1.25 -0.64
CA MET A 102 5.61 0.89 -2.06
C MET A 102 4.23 0.90 -2.76
N GLY A 103 3.22 0.27 -2.16
CA GLY A 103 1.86 0.28 -2.68
C GLY A 103 1.27 1.68 -2.80
N GLY A 104 1.71 2.62 -1.95
CA GLY A 104 1.38 4.04 -2.06
C GLY A 104 1.95 4.67 -3.33
N LYS A 105 3.18 4.32 -3.72
CA LYS A 105 3.79 4.80 -4.97
C LYS A 105 3.11 4.21 -6.21
N VAL A 106 2.73 2.92 -6.15
CA VAL A 106 1.90 2.26 -7.18
C VAL A 106 0.54 2.94 -7.32
N ALA A 107 -0.14 3.22 -6.20
CA ALA A 107 -1.44 3.89 -6.18
C ALA A 107 -1.38 5.32 -6.75
N GLN A 108 -0.31 6.07 -6.48
CA GLN A 108 -0.06 7.40 -7.10
C GLN A 108 0.02 7.30 -8.62
N LEU A 109 0.78 6.33 -9.16
CA LEU A 109 0.88 6.11 -10.61
C LEU A 109 -0.46 5.70 -11.22
N ALA A 110 -1.21 4.82 -10.57
CA ALA A 110 -2.55 4.42 -11.02
C ALA A 110 -3.53 5.59 -11.02
N ALA A 111 -3.56 6.40 -9.95
CA ALA A 111 -4.40 7.58 -9.82
C ALA A 111 -4.07 8.66 -10.87
N ALA A 112 -2.79 8.84 -11.19
CA ALA A 112 -2.30 9.78 -12.20
C ALA A 112 -2.81 9.46 -13.63
N ARG A 113 -3.28 8.24 -13.87
CA ARG A 113 -3.91 7.82 -15.14
C ARG A 113 -5.39 8.19 -15.23
N ARG A 114 -5.94 8.78 -14.14
CA ARG A 114 -7.33 9.27 -14.03
C ARG A 114 -8.37 8.20 -14.43
N PRO A 115 -8.29 6.99 -13.84
CA PRO A 115 -9.21 5.93 -14.21
C PRO A 115 -10.65 6.29 -13.82
N GLN A 116 -11.60 5.88 -14.64
CA GLN A 116 -13.01 6.12 -14.38
C GLN A 116 -13.44 5.51 -13.05
N GLY A 117 -14.19 6.27 -12.25
CA GLY A 117 -14.73 5.84 -10.96
C GLY A 117 -13.78 6.03 -9.77
N LEU A 118 -12.54 6.47 -10.00
CA LEU A 118 -11.67 6.90 -8.90
C LEU A 118 -12.22 8.19 -8.28
N VAL A 119 -12.50 8.15 -6.97
CA VAL A 119 -13.06 9.30 -6.25
C VAL A 119 -12.12 9.83 -5.15
N GLY A 120 -11.06 9.12 -4.81
CA GLY A 120 -10.09 9.55 -3.79
C GLY A 120 -8.86 8.64 -3.76
N LEU A 121 -7.81 9.14 -3.10
CA LEU A 121 -6.55 8.44 -2.89
C LEU A 121 -6.14 8.55 -1.43
N VAL A 122 -5.88 7.43 -0.77
CA VAL A 122 -5.34 7.41 0.59
C VAL A 122 -3.97 6.75 0.56
N LEU A 123 -2.99 7.40 1.16
CA LEU A 123 -1.59 7.00 1.17
C LEU A 123 -1.12 6.79 2.61
N LEU A 124 -0.77 5.58 2.99
CA LEU A 124 -0.26 5.25 4.32
C LEU A 124 1.26 5.13 4.26
N ALA A 125 1.97 5.96 5.02
CA ALA A 125 3.43 6.01 5.05
C ALA A 125 4.04 5.83 3.63
N PRO A 126 3.57 6.61 2.62
CA PRO A 126 3.85 6.32 1.22
C PRO A 126 5.27 6.67 0.85
N ALA A 127 5.90 5.85 0.01
CA ALA A 127 7.09 6.31 -0.69
C ALA A 127 6.74 7.53 -1.56
N PRO A 128 7.48 8.66 -1.39
CA PRO A 128 7.14 9.91 -2.06
C PRO A 128 7.40 9.85 -3.57
N PRO A 129 6.73 10.69 -4.37
CA PRO A 129 6.94 10.75 -5.82
C PRO A 129 8.35 11.23 -6.18
N GLN A 130 8.92 12.15 -5.39
CA GLN A 130 10.29 12.62 -5.54
C GLN A 130 11.19 11.84 -4.57
N PRO A 131 12.14 11.03 -5.07
CA PRO A 131 13.08 10.32 -4.20
C PRO A 131 13.90 11.29 -3.35
N PRO A 132 14.02 11.07 -2.02
CA PRO A 132 14.91 11.86 -1.18
C PRO A 132 16.40 11.61 -1.55
N ALA A 133 17.25 12.60 -1.27
CA ALA A 133 18.67 12.54 -1.63
C ALA A 133 19.45 11.39 -0.97
N HIS A 134 18.96 10.85 0.17
CA HIS A 134 19.58 9.70 0.83
C HIS A 134 19.34 8.36 0.11
N VAL A 135 18.44 8.30 -0.88
CA VAL A 135 18.20 7.10 -1.70
C VAL A 135 19.32 6.95 -2.73
N THR A 136 20.55 6.76 -2.24
CA THR A 136 21.75 6.56 -3.06
C THR A 136 21.83 5.14 -3.61
N ALA A 137 22.81 4.86 -4.49
CA ALA A 137 23.04 3.51 -5.00
C ALA A 137 23.41 2.54 -3.89
N GLU A 138 24.25 2.99 -2.95
CA GLU A 138 24.70 2.20 -1.80
C GLU A 138 23.53 1.87 -0.86
N TYR A 139 22.66 2.85 -0.59
CA TYR A 139 21.46 2.63 0.22
C TYR A 139 20.53 1.61 -0.44
N ARG A 140 20.31 1.70 -1.75
CA ARG A 140 19.46 0.78 -2.50
C ARG A 140 20.01 -0.65 -2.48
N GLU A 141 21.31 -0.81 -2.65
CA GLU A 141 21.97 -2.12 -2.54
C GLU A 141 21.83 -2.67 -1.13
N PHE A 142 22.11 -1.88 -0.10
CA PHE A 142 21.90 -2.28 1.30
C PHE A 142 20.44 -2.72 1.55
N LEU A 143 19.47 -1.92 1.10
CA LEU A 143 18.05 -2.21 1.27
C LEU A 143 17.64 -3.50 0.55
N SER A 144 18.26 -3.85 -0.58
CA SER A 144 17.93 -5.06 -1.33
C SER A 144 18.17 -6.36 -0.56
N HIS A 145 18.93 -6.29 0.53
CA HIS A 145 19.25 -7.40 1.43
C HIS A 145 18.41 -7.43 2.72
N ALA A 146 17.51 -6.45 2.92
CA ALA A 146 16.75 -6.34 4.16
C ALA A 146 15.82 -7.55 4.44
N TYR A 147 15.48 -8.31 3.41
CA TYR A 147 14.59 -9.48 3.51
C TYR A 147 15.26 -10.78 3.03
N ASP A 148 16.57 -10.91 3.17
CA ASP A 148 17.32 -12.11 2.75
C ASP A 148 17.19 -13.28 3.74
N SER A 149 16.81 -13.00 4.98
CA SER A 149 16.64 -14.04 6.01
C SER A 149 15.57 -13.65 7.04
N PRO A 150 15.01 -14.63 7.79
CA PRO A 150 14.11 -14.35 8.90
C PRO A 150 14.68 -13.35 9.90
N GLN A 151 15.95 -13.51 10.26
CA GLN A 151 16.64 -12.63 11.20
C GLN A 151 16.75 -11.19 10.67
N ALA A 152 17.03 -11.02 9.37
CA ALA A 152 17.11 -9.70 8.75
C ALA A 152 15.73 -9.01 8.77
N VAL A 153 14.66 -9.75 8.45
CA VAL A 153 13.28 -9.23 8.53
C VAL A 153 12.91 -8.84 9.96
N GLU A 154 13.19 -9.71 10.94
CA GLU A 154 12.93 -9.41 12.36
C GLU A 154 13.68 -8.17 12.82
N GLN A 155 14.93 -8.03 12.43
CA GLN A 155 15.74 -6.85 12.73
C GLN A 155 15.14 -5.58 12.06
N ALA A 156 14.70 -5.68 10.81
CA ALA A 156 14.04 -4.58 10.12
C ALA A 156 12.73 -4.17 10.83
N LEU A 157 11.92 -5.15 11.28
CA LEU A 157 10.72 -4.88 12.07
C LEU A 157 11.05 -4.11 13.34
N ASP A 158 12.01 -4.58 14.15
CA ASP A 158 12.31 -4.02 15.46
C ASP A 158 13.02 -2.67 15.41
N GLN A 159 13.87 -2.45 14.40
CA GLN A 159 14.75 -1.29 14.36
C GLN A 159 14.24 -0.18 13.42
N VAL A 160 13.46 -0.52 12.41
CA VAL A 160 13.13 0.41 11.32
C VAL A 160 11.63 0.53 11.08
N LEU A 161 10.93 -0.61 10.96
CA LEU A 161 9.57 -0.63 10.43
C LEU A 161 8.49 -0.36 11.46
N THR A 162 8.72 -0.65 12.74
CA THR A 162 7.70 -0.44 13.79
C THR A 162 8.20 0.46 14.91
N ALA A 163 7.30 1.26 15.47
CA ALA A 163 7.55 2.04 16.68
C ALA A 163 7.13 1.26 17.93
N VAL A 164 6.12 0.39 17.79
CA VAL A 164 5.63 -0.48 18.86
C VAL A 164 5.76 -1.95 18.45
N PRO A 165 6.05 -2.87 19.38
CA PRO A 165 6.14 -4.28 19.06
C PRO A 165 4.81 -4.81 18.51
N LEU A 166 4.86 -5.51 17.39
CA LEU A 166 3.71 -6.23 16.87
C LEU A 166 3.36 -7.44 17.77
N ASN A 167 2.08 -7.80 17.85
CA ASN A 167 1.70 -9.07 18.48
C ASN A 167 2.31 -10.27 17.73
N GLY A 168 2.36 -11.43 18.38
CA GLY A 168 3.07 -12.59 17.86
C GLY A 168 2.55 -13.10 16.51
N SER A 169 1.25 -13.01 16.26
CA SER A 169 0.63 -13.45 14.99
C SER A 169 0.97 -12.51 13.84
N ASP A 170 0.86 -11.20 14.05
CA ASP A 170 1.13 -10.19 13.03
C ASP A 170 2.63 -10.13 12.71
N ARG A 171 3.49 -10.29 13.74
CA ARG A 171 4.94 -10.40 13.54
C ARG A 171 5.30 -11.63 12.69
N ALA A 172 4.76 -12.80 13.03
CA ALA A 172 5.00 -14.02 12.27
C ALA A 172 4.48 -13.91 10.82
N ALA A 173 3.34 -13.26 10.60
CA ALA A 173 2.80 -12.99 9.28
C ALA A 173 3.72 -12.04 8.48
N ALA A 174 4.17 -10.94 9.07
CA ALA A 174 5.08 -10.00 8.43
C ALA A 174 6.41 -10.67 8.02
N VAL A 175 7.01 -11.49 8.89
CA VAL A 175 8.23 -12.25 8.56
C VAL A 175 7.98 -13.22 7.40
N ARG A 176 6.93 -14.02 7.47
CA ARG A 176 6.57 -14.99 6.44
C ARG A 176 6.34 -14.31 5.09
N ASP A 177 5.56 -13.23 5.05
CA ASP A 177 5.15 -12.57 3.82
C ASP A 177 6.32 -11.83 3.16
N SER A 178 7.21 -11.22 3.96
CA SER A 178 8.45 -10.58 3.46
C SER A 178 9.39 -11.59 2.78
N LEU A 179 9.44 -12.82 3.28
CA LEU A 179 10.27 -13.89 2.72
C LEU A 179 9.60 -14.63 1.56
N ALA A 180 8.28 -14.57 1.45
CA ALA A 180 7.51 -15.31 0.45
C ALA A 180 7.49 -14.65 -0.93
N ALA A 181 7.95 -13.40 -1.08
CA ALA A 181 8.00 -12.72 -2.36
C ALA A 181 8.95 -13.43 -3.34
N GLU A 182 8.66 -13.37 -4.66
CA GLU A 182 9.57 -13.83 -5.70
C GLU A 182 10.82 -12.97 -5.71
N ASP A 183 12.01 -13.59 -5.80
CA ASP A 183 13.29 -12.85 -5.65
C ASP A 183 13.44 -11.67 -6.61
N PRO A 184 13.17 -11.78 -7.92
CA PRO A 184 13.22 -10.62 -8.81
C PRO A 184 12.23 -9.51 -8.44
N ALA A 185 11.01 -9.86 -7.96
CA ALA A 185 10.02 -8.88 -7.51
C ALA A 185 10.49 -8.17 -6.24
N ARG A 186 11.04 -8.92 -5.29
CA ARG A 186 11.58 -8.41 -4.03
C ARG A 186 12.73 -7.44 -4.23
N ARG A 187 13.61 -7.70 -5.23
CA ARG A 187 14.77 -6.84 -5.56
C ARG A 187 14.41 -5.63 -6.41
N GLU A 188 13.34 -5.68 -7.21
CA GLU A 188 12.96 -4.58 -8.08
C GLU A 188 12.65 -3.29 -7.32
N TRP A 189 11.94 -3.39 -6.20
CA TRP A 189 11.59 -2.22 -5.42
C TRP A 189 12.81 -1.48 -4.85
N PRO A 190 13.71 -2.09 -4.05
CA PRO A 190 14.86 -1.39 -3.51
C PRO A 190 15.86 -0.93 -4.56
N LEU A 191 16.09 -1.71 -5.61
CA LEU A 191 17.09 -1.36 -6.62
C LEU A 191 16.62 -0.29 -7.61
N HIS A 192 15.32 -0.24 -7.92
CA HIS A 192 14.78 0.63 -8.96
C HIS A 192 13.57 1.44 -8.51
N GLY A 193 12.54 0.80 -7.94
CA GLY A 193 11.26 1.42 -7.64
C GLY A 193 11.33 2.56 -6.64
N ILE A 194 12.10 2.41 -5.55
CA ILE A 194 12.26 3.44 -4.53
C ILE A 194 12.89 4.72 -5.09
N ALA A 195 13.83 4.58 -6.03
CA ALA A 195 14.55 5.70 -6.67
C ALA A 195 13.82 6.28 -7.89
N ALA A 196 12.71 5.69 -8.32
CA ALA A 196 11.97 6.20 -9.47
C ALA A 196 11.33 7.57 -9.13
N ASP A 197 11.66 8.59 -9.91
CA ASP A 197 11.00 9.89 -9.85
C ASP A 197 9.68 9.83 -10.64
N ILE A 198 8.57 9.94 -9.92
CA ILE A 198 7.23 9.96 -10.50
C ILE A 198 6.51 11.31 -10.31
N THR A 199 7.24 12.38 -10.04
CA THR A 199 6.69 13.73 -9.76
C THR A 199 5.79 14.23 -10.87
N ALA A 200 6.17 14.00 -12.13
CA ALA A 200 5.35 14.38 -13.29
C ALA A 200 4.00 13.62 -13.32
N ALA A 201 3.97 12.38 -12.87
CA ALA A 201 2.74 11.61 -12.74
C ALA A 201 1.91 12.09 -11.55
N ALA A 202 2.52 12.23 -10.36
CA ALA A 202 1.84 12.64 -9.14
C ALA A 202 1.08 13.97 -9.31
N ARG A 203 1.66 14.93 -10.00
CA ARG A 203 1.01 16.24 -10.31
C ARG A 203 -0.26 16.13 -11.16
N ARG A 204 -0.53 14.99 -11.78
CA ARG A 204 -1.76 14.73 -12.54
C ARG A 204 -2.89 14.13 -11.71
N VAL A 205 -2.65 13.84 -10.44
CA VAL A 205 -3.69 13.36 -9.52
C VAL A 205 -4.62 14.54 -9.19
N GLU A 206 -5.90 14.39 -9.52
CA GLU A 206 -6.91 15.46 -9.36
C GLU A 206 -7.93 15.15 -8.26
N VAL A 207 -7.99 13.90 -7.79
CA VAL A 207 -8.90 13.52 -6.70
C VAL A 207 -8.36 13.99 -5.35
N PRO A 208 -9.23 14.15 -4.33
CA PRO A 208 -8.80 14.39 -2.96
C PRO A 208 -7.80 13.32 -2.50
N VAL A 209 -6.77 13.75 -1.76
CA VAL A 209 -5.71 12.85 -1.24
C VAL A 209 -5.58 13.02 0.27
N LEU A 210 -5.63 11.89 0.99
CA LEU A 210 -5.25 11.81 2.39
C LEU A 210 -3.92 11.06 2.50
N ALA A 211 -2.91 11.69 3.09
CA ALA A 211 -1.65 11.04 3.46
C ALA A 211 -1.63 10.82 4.98
N LEU A 212 -1.40 9.58 5.41
CA LEU A 212 -1.22 9.21 6.80
C LEU A 212 0.25 8.90 7.04
N ALA A 213 0.86 9.54 8.03
CA ALA A 213 2.25 9.30 8.44
C ALA A 213 2.29 8.74 9.86
N GLY A 214 3.23 7.85 10.16
CA GLY A 214 3.57 7.51 11.54
C GLY A 214 4.46 8.58 12.16
N GLU A 215 4.17 8.99 13.40
CA GLU A 215 4.98 9.98 14.12
C GLU A 215 6.45 9.57 14.23
N HIS A 216 6.68 8.26 14.39
CA HIS A 216 7.99 7.65 14.58
C HIS A 216 8.46 6.82 13.37
N ASP A 217 7.88 7.06 12.19
CA ASP A 217 8.30 6.40 10.96
C ASP A 217 9.75 6.74 10.63
N ARG A 218 10.60 5.71 10.54
CA ARG A 218 12.03 5.83 10.22
C ARG A 218 12.33 5.57 8.75
N VAL A 219 11.35 5.07 8.00
CA VAL A 219 11.46 4.84 6.54
C VAL A 219 11.05 6.09 5.78
N GLU A 220 9.84 6.61 6.07
CA GLU A 220 9.28 7.80 5.45
C GLU A 220 8.89 8.83 6.54
N PRO A 221 9.89 9.46 7.20
CA PRO A 221 9.62 10.43 8.25
C PRO A 221 8.68 11.55 7.78
N VAL A 222 7.89 12.11 8.70
CA VAL A 222 6.94 13.20 8.42
C VAL A 222 7.58 14.35 7.63
N GLY A 223 8.85 14.70 7.93
CA GLY A 223 9.61 15.71 7.20
C GLY A 223 9.80 15.37 5.73
N VAL A 224 10.14 14.10 5.43
CA VAL A 224 10.28 13.61 4.04
C VAL A 224 8.97 13.73 3.29
N LEU A 225 7.84 13.38 3.91
CA LEU A 225 6.53 13.51 3.25
C LEU A 225 6.17 14.97 3.01
N ARG A 226 6.50 15.88 3.92
CA ARG A 226 6.31 17.32 3.73
C ARG A 226 7.12 17.89 2.58
N ASP A 227 8.36 17.44 2.43
CA ASP A 227 9.31 17.99 1.46
C ASP A 227 9.22 17.32 0.08
N HIS A 228 8.89 16.03 0.02
CA HIS A 228 8.98 15.22 -1.18
C HIS A 228 7.64 14.63 -1.68
N LEU A 229 6.56 14.71 -0.89
CA LEU A 229 5.21 14.26 -1.28
C LEU A 229 4.29 15.46 -1.54
N LEU A 230 4.06 16.30 -0.51
CA LEU A 230 3.04 17.35 -0.58
C LEU A 230 3.23 18.35 -1.73
N PRO A 231 4.46 18.78 -2.10
CA PRO A 231 4.64 19.71 -3.23
C PRO A 231 4.19 19.15 -4.59
N HIS A 232 4.02 17.81 -4.67
CA HIS A 232 3.66 17.12 -5.90
C HIS A 232 2.22 16.60 -5.92
N LEU A 233 1.51 16.70 -4.79
CA LEU A 233 0.10 16.34 -4.61
C LEU A 233 -0.65 17.53 -3.98
N PRO A 234 -1.01 18.56 -4.75
CA PRO A 234 -1.51 19.83 -4.22
C PRO A 234 -2.84 19.71 -3.46
N HIS A 235 -3.56 18.62 -3.64
CA HIS A 235 -4.82 18.33 -2.93
C HIS A 235 -4.63 17.37 -1.74
N ALA A 236 -3.37 17.09 -1.35
CA ALA A 236 -3.10 16.19 -0.25
C ALA A 236 -3.18 16.89 1.11
N VAL A 237 -3.90 16.26 2.02
CA VAL A 237 -3.87 16.57 3.44
C VAL A 237 -3.01 15.52 4.13
N LEU A 238 -2.06 15.97 4.97
CA LEU A 238 -1.19 15.10 5.76
C LEU A 238 -1.70 15.05 7.21
N ASP A 239 -2.04 13.85 7.65
CA ASP A 239 -2.38 13.55 9.05
C ASP A 239 -1.31 12.62 9.66
N VAL A 240 -0.97 12.83 10.93
CA VAL A 240 0.08 12.08 11.63
C VAL A 240 -0.54 11.24 12.73
N LEU A 241 -0.29 9.93 12.68
CA LEU A 241 -0.73 9.00 13.72
C LEU A 241 0.31 8.94 14.83
N PRO A 242 -0.06 9.37 16.06
CA PRO A 242 0.88 9.42 17.18
C PRO A 242 1.33 8.02 17.61
N GLY A 243 2.58 7.90 18.02
CA GLY A 243 3.16 6.66 18.53
C GLY A 243 3.41 5.56 17.51
N CYS A 244 3.10 5.77 16.21
CA CYS A 244 3.20 4.76 15.16
C CYS A 244 4.49 4.90 14.35
N GLY A 245 5.02 3.78 13.86
CA GLY A 245 6.10 3.69 12.89
C GLY A 245 5.60 3.61 11.45
N HIS A 246 6.26 2.79 10.64
CA HIS A 246 5.99 2.64 9.22
C HIS A 246 4.79 1.72 8.91
N LEU A 247 4.57 0.69 9.73
CA LEU A 247 3.55 -0.35 9.46
C LEU A 247 2.18 0.01 10.05
N LEU A 248 1.65 1.20 9.68
CA LEU A 248 0.39 1.74 10.19
C LEU A 248 -0.78 0.74 10.19
N PRO A 249 -0.99 -0.11 9.15
CA PRO A 249 -2.08 -1.08 9.17
C PRO A 249 -1.96 -2.15 10.26
N LEU A 250 -0.73 -2.41 10.73
CA LEU A 250 -0.45 -3.40 11.78
C LEU A 250 -0.31 -2.76 13.15
N GLU A 251 0.24 -1.54 13.24
CA GLU A 251 0.49 -0.84 14.50
C GLU A 251 -0.76 -0.13 15.04
N ALA A 252 -1.58 0.44 14.15
CA ALA A 252 -2.74 1.25 14.50
C ALA A 252 -3.97 0.97 13.60
N PRO A 253 -4.41 -0.30 13.47
CA PRO A 253 -5.48 -0.65 12.52
C PRO A 253 -6.83 0.03 12.82
N ALA A 254 -7.13 0.36 14.07
CA ALA A 254 -8.37 1.05 14.47
C ALA A 254 -8.35 2.51 14.01
N GLU A 255 -7.24 3.21 14.23
CA GLU A 255 -7.01 4.58 13.81
C GLU A 255 -7.04 4.69 12.28
N VAL A 256 -6.38 3.75 11.59
CA VAL A 256 -6.40 3.67 10.12
C VAL A 256 -7.84 3.50 9.63
N ALA A 257 -8.60 2.55 10.18
CA ALA A 257 -10.01 2.34 9.80
C ALA A 257 -10.86 3.60 10.03
N THR A 258 -10.66 4.28 11.15
CA THR A 258 -11.35 5.54 11.47
C THR A 258 -11.03 6.63 10.43
N ARG A 259 -9.75 6.81 10.05
CA ARG A 259 -9.36 7.79 9.04
C ARG A 259 -9.92 7.48 7.66
N LEU A 260 -9.97 6.19 7.29
CA LEU A 260 -10.58 5.76 6.03
C LEU A 260 -12.08 6.09 5.99
N GLU A 261 -12.84 5.80 7.07
CA GLU A 261 -14.27 6.13 7.12
C GLU A 261 -14.51 7.65 7.13
N SER A 262 -13.70 8.43 7.85
CA SER A 262 -13.80 9.90 7.84
C SER A 262 -13.55 10.46 6.44
N PHE A 263 -12.49 10.00 5.77
CA PHE A 263 -12.19 10.41 4.40
C PHE A 263 -13.32 10.09 3.41
N LEU A 264 -13.93 8.91 3.54
CA LEU A 264 -15.08 8.53 2.71
C LEU A 264 -16.31 9.41 2.97
N ALA A 265 -16.55 9.79 4.23
CA ALA A 265 -17.65 10.70 4.58
C ALA A 265 -17.46 12.10 3.96
N ASP A 266 -16.23 12.60 3.92
CA ASP A 266 -15.90 13.89 3.32
C ASP A 266 -16.06 13.89 1.77
N LEU A 267 -15.94 12.71 1.12
CA LEU A 267 -16.16 12.58 -0.32
C LEU A 267 -17.65 12.60 -0.75
N ASP A 268 -18.55 12.38 0.19
CA ASP A 268 -20.00 12.34 -0.07
C ASP A 268 -20.68 13.70 0.25
N THR A 269 -19.91 14.70 0.75
CA THR A 269 -20.36 16.08 1.02
C THR A 269 -20.04 17.00 -0.16
#